data_be7994f05d6464966992d6368df888d2
#
_entry.id   be7994f05d6464966992d6368df888d2
#
_cell.length_a   1.000
_cell.length_b   1.000
_cell.length_c   1.000
_cell.angle_alpha   90.00
_cell.angle_beta   90.00
_cell.angle_gamma   90.00
#
_symmetry.space_group_name_H-M   'P 1'
#
loop_
_entity.id
_entity.type
_entity.pdbx_description
1 polymer ?
#
loop_
_entity_poly.entity_id
_entity_poly.type
_entity_poly.pdbx_seq_one_letter_code
_entity_poly.pdbx_strand_id
1 'polypeptide(L)'
;MTRTAVLAREGIPRARRVVVKVGSSSISGDNAHQIAPLVDALATAHAVGTEIILVSSGAIATGIPFLQLEARPHDLATQQAAAAVGQNVLIFRYQNSLDRYGIVAGQVLLTAGDLENPTHRSNAQRAMDRLLGLRILPIVNENDTVATHEIRFGDNDRLAALVSQLVGADALVLLSDVDALYTRPPQEPGAVKITDVPLGDDLAGVTFGSAGAAGVGTGGAATKVSAARLAAASGTAVLVTSTSLVAEALAGAPVGTFFEPSPVPTERLPTGAIAVPTAD
;
A
#
# COMPACT_ATOMS: atom_id res chain seq x y z
N MET A 1 -14.35 -13.67 13.74
CA MET A 1 -13.30 -14.60 13.24
C MET A 1 -11.96 -14.12 13.77
N THR A 2 -11.19 -14.99 14.37
CA THR A 2 -9.89 -14.67 14.96
C THR A 2 -8.88 -14.33 13.85
N ARG A 3 -8.16 -13.23 14.01
CA ARG A 3 -7.08 -12.81 13.11
C ARG A 3 -5.95 -13.85 13.19
N THR A 4 -5.46 -14.31 12.05
CA THR A 4 -4.29 -15.21 12.01
C THR A 4 -3.04 -14.34 12.10
N ALA A 5 -2.29 -14.44 13.20
CA ALA A 5 -1.05 -13.69 13.33
C ALA A 5 0.00 -14.21 12.33
N VAL A 6 0.48 -13.32 11.48
CA VAL A 6 1.61 -13.59 10.58
C VAL A 6 2.89 -13.23 11.31
N LEU A 7 3.56 -14.20 11.89
CA LEU A 7 4.78 -13.99 12.70
C LEU A 7 6.08 -14.15 11.90
N ALA A 8 5.99 -14.65 10.68
CA ALA A 8 7.10 -14.81 9.75
C ALA A 8 6.57 -14.74 8.32
N ARG A 9 7.46 -14.46 7.35
CA ARG A 9 7.08 -14.30 5.93
C ARG A 9 6.37 -15.52 5.35
N GLU A 10 6.72 -16.72 5.79
CA GLU A 10 6.08 -18.00 5.40
C GLU A 10 4.60 -18.08 5.83
N GLY A 11 4.18 -17.20 6.73
CA GLY A 11 2.79 -17.03 7.16
C GLY A 11 1.93 -16.20 6.21
N ILE A 12 2.53 -15.39 5.34
CA ILE A 12 1.81 -14.49 4.41
C ILE A 12 0.79 -15.22 3.54
N PRO A 13 1.08 -16.39 2.95
CA PRO A 13 0.09 -17.13 2.15
C PRO A 13 -1.16 -17.58 2.93
N ARG A 14 -1.08 -17.63 4.26
CA ARG A 14 -2.20 -17.99 5.14
C ARG A 14 -2.91 -16.77 5.72
N ALA A 15 -2.44 -15.56 5.40
CA ALA A 15 -3.10 -14.33 5.80
C ALA A 15 -4.49 -14.26 5.17
N ARG A 16 -5.49 -13.88 5.96
CA ARG A 16 -6.84 -13.66 5.45
C ARG A 16 -6.93 -12.37 4.63
N ARG A 17 -6.25 -11.31 5.11
CA ARG A 17 -6.30 -9.97 4.51
C ARG A 17 -4.90 -9.41 4.34
N VAL A 18 -4.56 -9.05 3.11
CA VAL A 18 -3.26 -8.51 2.75
C VAL A 18 -3.43 -7.18 2.02
N VAL A 19 -2.72 -6.16 2.49
CA VAL A 19 -2.56 -4.89 1.77
C VAL A 19 -1.26 -4.96 0.99
N VAL A 20 -1.31 -4.62 -0.30
CA VAL A 20 -0.13 -4.51 -1.16
C VAL A 20 0.00 -3.06 -1.62
N LYS A 21 1.15 -2.43 -1.42
CA LYS A 21 1.39 -1.06 -1.88
C LYS A 21 2.42 -1.06 -3.00
N VAL A 22 2.11 -0.34 -4.09
CA VAL A 22 3.01 -0.15 -5.22
C VAL A 22 3.32 1.34 -5.44
N GLY A 23 4.59 1.65 -5.66
CA GLY A 23 5.08 3.00 -5.92
C GLY A 23 4.84 3.47 -7.37
N SER A 24 4.85 4.80 -7.58
CA SER A 24 4.67 5.39 -8.91
C SER A 24 5.78 5.00 -9.89
N SER A 25 7.03 4.96 -9.44
CA SER A 25 8.18 4.55 -10.27
C SER A 25 8.04 3.14 -10.84
N SER A 26 7.34 2.26 -10.13
CA SER A 26 7.18 0.85 -10.54
C SER A 26 6.08 0.61 -11.57
N ILE A 27 5.15 1.57 -11.79
CA ILE A 27 3.94 1.33 -12.60
C ILE A 27 3.59 2.47 -13.56
N SER A 28 4.42 3.50 -13.67
CA SER A 28 4.20 4.63 -14.60
C SER A 28 5.35 4.79 -15.58
N GLY A 29 5.12 5.57 -16.64
CA GLY A 29 6.08 5.73 -17.73
C GLY A 29 6.42 4.38 -18.38
N ASP A 30 7.71 4.11 -18.57
CA ASP A 30 8.22 2.88 -19.19
C ASP A 30 7.90 1.61 -18.36
N ASN A 31 7.62 1.79 -17.05
CA ASN A 31 7.29 0.70 -16.13
C ASN A 31 5.79 0.36 -16.10
N ALA A 32 4.95 1.01 -16.91
CA ALA A 32 3.51 0.72 -16.95
C ALA A 32 3.20 -0.76 -17.30
N HIS A 33 4.10 -1.44 -17.97
CA HIS A 33 4.01 -2.87 -18.29
C HIS A 33 4.04 -3.77 -17.05
N GLN A 34 4.57 -3.29 -15.91
CA GLN A 34 4.62 -4.04 -14.64
C GLN A 34 3.25 -4.19 -13.96
N ILE A 35 2.22 -3.44 -14.41
CA ILE A 35 0.85 -3.62 -13.89
C ILE A 35 0.35 -5.04 -14.13
N ALA A 36 0.63 -5.64 -15.28
CA ALA A 36 0.15 -6.98 -15.60
C ALA A 36 0.72 -8.05 -14.66
N PRO A 37 2.05 -8.23 -14.49
CA PRO A 37 2.59 -9.20 -13.54
C PRO A 37 2.21 -8.91 -12.08
N LEU A 38 2.07 -7.64 -11.68
CA LEU A 38 1.55 -7.30 -10.37
C LEU A 38 0.12 -7.85 -10.19
N VAL A 39 -0.77 -7.58 -11.15
CA VAL A 39 -2.16 -8.06 -11.11
C VAL A 39 -2.22 -9.58 -11.13
N ASP A 40 -1.35 -10.27 -11.87
CA ASP A 40 -1.28 -11.73 -11.91
C ASP A 40 -1.00 -12.32 -10.51
N ALA A 41 -0.06 -11.72 -9.77
CA ALA A 41 0.25 -12.12 -8.41
C ALA A 41 -0.92 -11.85 -7.43
N LEU A 42 -1.56 -10.66 -7.53
CA LEU A 42 -2.72 -10.33 -6.71
C LEU A 42 -3.91 -11.26 -6.99
N ALA A 43 -4.18 -11.55 -8.26
CA ALA A 43 -5.26 -12.44 -8.68
C ALA A 43 -5.04 -13.89 -8.20
N THR A 44 -3.80 -14.36 -8.21
CA THR A 44 -3.42 -15.68 -7.68
C THR A 44 -3.74 -15.78 -6.18
N ALA A 45 -3.35 -14.79 -5.39
CA ALA A 45 -3.68 -14.76 -3.96
C ALA A 45 -5.18 -14.58 -3.72
N HIS A 46 -5.86 -13.75 -4.52
CA HIS A 46 -7.31 -13.57 -4.45
C HIS A 46 -8.04 -14.89 -4.75
N ALA A 47 -7.60 -15.68 -5.74
CA ALA A 47 -8.26 -16.93 -6.14
C ALA A 47 -8.31 -17.98 -5.02
N VAL A 48 -7.29 -18.01 -4.14
CA VAL A 48 -7.24 -18.92 -2.99
C VAL A 48 -8.01 -18.40 -1.76
N GLY A 49 -8.68 -17.26 -1.88
CA GLY A 49 -9.58 -16.73 -0.85
C GLY A 49 -9.01 -15.54 -0.06
N THR A 50 -7.77 -15.14 -0.27
CA THR A 50 -7.18 -13.97 0.39
C THR A 50 -7.94 -12.70 -0.01
N GLU A 51 -8.27 -11.87 0.97
CA GLU A 51 -8.82 -10.52 0.78
C GLU A 51 -7.65 -9.56 0.46
N ILE A 52 -7.52 -9.18 -0.81
CA ILE A 52 -6.43 -8.31 -1.29
C ILE A 52 -6.93 -6.87 -1.39
N ILE A 53 -6.17 -5.93 -0.88
CA ILE A 53 -6.32 -4.48 -1.08
C ILE A 53 -5.05 -3.96 -1.74
N LEU A 54 -5.17 -3.28 -2.87
CA LEU A 54 -4.06 -2.61 -3.52
C LEU A 54 -4.04 -1.12 -3.14
N VAL A 55 -2.93 -0.63 -2.58
CA VAL A 55 -2.67 0.80 -2.43
C VAL A 55 -1.75 1.23 -3.56
N SER A 56 -2.28 2.02 -4.48
CA SER A 56 -1.57 2.46 -5.68
C SER A 56 -1.02 3.86 -5.51
N SER A 57 -0.07 4.20 -6.38
CA SER A 57 0.47 5.54 -6.57
C SER A 57 0.48 5.87 -8.06
N GLY A 58 1.02 7.04 -8.42
CA GLY A 58 1.35 7.36 -9.81
C GLY A 58 0.23 8.03 -10.61
N ALA A 59 -0.86 8.48 -9.98
CA ALA A 59 -1.93 9.18 -10.68
C ALA A 59 -1.39 10.44 -11.39
N ILE A 60 -0.66 11.32 -10.70
CA ILE A 60 -0.06 12.52 -11.31
C ILE A 60 0.87 12.14 -12.47
N ALA A 61 1.80 11.20 -12.24
CA ALA A 61 2.76 10.78 -13.27
C ALA A 61 2.06 10.17 -14.51
N THR A 62 0.96 9.44 -14.30
CA THR A 62 0.16 8.86 -15.37
C THR A 62 -0.60 9.95 -16.15
N GLY A 63 -1.03 11.03 -15.49
CA GLY A 63 -1.80 12.09 -16.12
C GLY A 63 -0.98 13.10 -16.93
N ILE A 64 0.30 13.30 -16.57
CA ILE A 64 1.20 14.28 -17.22
C ILE A 64 1.18 14.19 -18.75
N PRO A 65 1.36 13.01 -19.39
CA PRO A 65 1.37 12.90 -20.85
C PRO A 65 0.03 13.28 -21.49
N PHE A 66 -1.11 13.03 -20.83
CA PHE A 66 -2.44 13.37 -21.33
C PHE A 66 -2.74 14.87 -21.27
N LEU A 67 -2.05 15.60 -20.41
CA LEU A 67 -2.11 17.07 -20.33
C LEU A 67 -1.05 17.74 -21.21
N GLN A 68 -0.29 16.96 -21.98
CA GLN A 68 0.79 17.44 -22.85
C GLN A 68 1.84 18.31 -22.09
N LEU A 69 2.11 17.93 -20.84
CA LEU A 69 3.12 18.61 -20.02
C LEU A 69 4.48 17.95 -20.26
N GLU A 70 5.51 18.78 -20.47
CA GLU A 70 6.89 18.33 -20.71
C GLU A 70 7.56 17.82 -19.44
N ALA A 71 7.13 18.30 -18.27
CA ALA A 71 7.69 17.95 -16.97
C ALA A 71 6.62 17.91 -15.88
N ARG A 72 7.00 17.39 -14.71
CA ARG A 72 6.12 17.37 -13.53
C ARG A 72 5.79 18.80 -13.10
N PRO A 73 4.51 19.16 -13.00
CA PRO A 73 4.10 20.50 -12.60
C PRO A 73 4.47 20.80 -11.13
N HIS A 74 4.79 22.06 -10.85
CA HIS A 74 5.12 22.51 -9.50
C HIS A 74 3.92 23.12 -8.77
N ASP A 75 2.98 23.69 -9.50
CA ASP A 75 1.76 24.28 -8.91
C ASP A 75 0.73 23.21 -8.56
N LEU A 76 0.02 23.44 -7.45
CA LEU A 76 -0.92 22.48 -6.89
C LEU A 76 -2.10 22.21 -7.84
N ALA A 77 -2.65 23.24 -8.48
CA ALA A 77 -3.83 23.08 -9.33
C ALA A 77 -3.54 22.19 -10.55
N THR A 78 -2.37 22.36 -11.19
CA THR A 78 -1.96 21.51 -12.31
C THR A 78 -1.65 20.09 -11.84
N GLN A 79 -1.06 19.90 -10.64
CA GLN A 79 -0.88 18.58 -10.06
C GLN A 79 -2.21 17.88 -9.79
N GLN A 80 -3.21 18.59 -9.24
CA GLN A 80 -4.57 18.09 -9.01
C GLN A 80 -5.26 17.71 -10.33
N ALA A 81 -5.14 18.54 -11.37
CA ALA A 81 -5.68 18.24 -12.69
C ALA A 81 -5.01 16.99 -13.30
N ALA A 82 -3.68 16.89 -13.20
CA ALA A 82 -2.95 15.71 -13.66
C ALA A 82 -3.37 14.43 -12.88
N ALA A 83 -3.56 14.54 -11.56
CA ALA A 83 -4.05 13.43 -10.74
C ALA A 83 -5.46 13.00 -11.18
N ALA A 84 -6.38 13.93 -11.43
CA ALA A 84 -7.74 13.61 -11.85
C ALA A 84 -7.78 12.83 -13.16
N VAL A 85 -7.00 13.25 -14.16
CA VAL A 85 -6.89 12.55 -15.45
C VAL A 85 -6.18 11.22 -15.28
N GLY A 86 -5.04 11.22 -14.58
CA GLY A 86 -4.21 10.03 -14.43
C GLY A 86 -4.85 8.95 -13.58
N GLN A 87 -5.67 9.32 -12.58
CA GLN A 87 -6.39 8.36 -11.75
C GLN A 87 -7.41 7.56 -12.58
N ASN A 88 -8.10 8.21 -13.53
CA ASN A 88 -9.00 7.54 -14.45
C ASN A 88 -8.26 6.52 -15.35
N VAL A 89 -7.12 6.92 -15.90
CA VAL A 89 -6.29 6.05 -16.74
C VAL A 89 -5.74 4.87 -15.93
N LEU A 90 -5.30 5.13 -14.71
CA LEU A 90 -4.69 4.13 -13.84
C LEU A 90 -5.71 3.04 -13.44
N ILE A 91 -6.91 3.44 -12.99
CA ILE A 91 -7.93 2.47 -12.62
C ILE A 91 -8.40 1.65 -13.83
N PHE A 92 -8.48 2.26 -15.02
CA PHE A 92 -8.78 1.55 -16.26
C PHE A 92 -7.72 0.48 -16.59
N ARG A 93 -6.43 0.81 -16.45
CA ARG A 93 -5.34 -0.17 -16.67
C ARG A 93 -5.42 -1.35 -15.70
N TYR A 94 -5.69 -1.10 -14.43
CA TYR A 94 -5.89 -2.17 -13.44
C TYR A 94 -7.10 -3.03 -13.78
N GLN A 95 -8.27 -2.42 -14.06
CA GLN A 95 -9.48 -3.16 -14.40
C GLN A 95 -9.25 -4.03 -15.64
N ASN A 96 -8.69 -3.47 -16.70
CA ASN A 96 -8.39 -4.21 -17.93
C ASN A 96 -7.45 -5.41 -17.69
N SER A 97 -6.54 -5.29 -16.73
CA SER A 97 -5.67 -6.41 -16.33
C SER A 97 -6.40 -7.44 -15.47
N LEU A 98 -7.31 -7.00 -14.57
CA LEU A 98 -8.12 -7.84 -13.69
C LEU A 98 -9.23 -8.59 -14.43
N ASP A 99 -9.71 -8.07 -15.57
CA ASP A 99 -10.76 -8.69 -16.40
C ASP A 99 -10.37 -10.09 -16.87
N ARG A 100 -9.07 -10.35 -17.06
CA ARG A 100 -8.54 -11.68 -17.38
C ARG A 100 -8.86 -12.74 -16.33
N TYR A 101 -9.15 -12.31 -15.11
CA TYR A 101 -9.44 -13.14 -13.94
C TYR A 101 -10.88 -13.03 -13.46
N GLY A 102 -11.72 -12.24 -14.17
CA GLY A 102 -13.10 -11.97 -13.75
C GLY A 102 -13.18 -11.21 -12.43
N ILE A 103 -12.15 -10.47 -12.05
CA ILE A 103 -12.11 -9.70 -10.80
C ILE A 103 -12.51 -8.25 -11.08
N VAL A 104 -13.47 -7.74 -10.30
CA VAL A 104 -13.89 -6.33 -10.37
C VAL A 104 -13.04 -5.51 -9.42
N ALA A 105 -12.53 -4.36 -9.89
CA ALA A 105 -11.86 -3.36 -9.07
C ALA A 105 -12.87 -2.38 -8.46
N GLY A 106 -12.65 -2.01 -7.19
CA GLY A 106 -13.38 -0.94 -6.52
C GLY A 106 -12.44 0.22 -6.19
N GLN A 107 -12.62 1.38 -6.83
CA GLN A 107 -11.79 2.56 -6.52
C GLN A 107 -12.18 3.18 -5.17
N VAL A 108 -11.18 3.46 -4.33
CA VAL A 108 -11.35 4.16 -3.05
C VAL A 108 -10.31 5.27 -2.96
N LEU A 109 -10.75 6.52 -2.88
CA LEU A 109 -9.87 7.68 -2.75
C LEU A 109 -9.99 8.25 -1.33
N LEU A 110 -8.85 8.38 -0.65
CA LEU A 110 -8.78 8.83 0.75
C LEU A 110 -7.77 9.97 0.91
N THR A 111 -8.07 10.87 1.83
CA THR A 111 -7.13 11.87 2.34
C THR A 111 -6.69 11.51 3.77
N ALA A 112 -5.64 12.16 4.29
CA ALA A 112 -5.24 12.03 5.68
C ALA A 112 -6.40 12.41 6.62
N GLY A 113 -7.13 13.49 6.30
CA GLY A 113 -8.28 13.95 7.07
C GLY A 113 -9.42 12.93 7.14
N ASP A 114 -9.63 12.13 6.10
CA ASP A 114 -10.65 11.06 6.11
C ASP A 114 -10.29 9.94 7.10
N LEU A 115 -9.01 9.68 7.32
CA LEU A 115 -8.55 8.67 8.27
C LEU A 115 -8.45 9.19 9.71
N GLU A 116 -8.33 10.50 9.89
CA GLU A 116 -8.33 11.17 11.20
C GLU A 116 -9.75 11.43 11.73
N ASN A 117 -10.70 11.75 10.84
CA ASN A 117 -12.09 11.95 11.21
C ASN A 117 -12.79 10.62 11.53
N PRO A 118 -13.32 10.41 12.75
CA PRO A 118 -13.92 9.13 13.16
C PRO A 118 -15.07 8.68 12.27
N THR A 119 -15.91 9.62 11.80
CA THR A 119 -17.08 9.31 10.96
C THR A 119 -16.64 8.88 9.57
N HIS A 120 -15.74 9.63 8.92
CA HIS A 120 -15.20 9.29 7.61
C HIS A 120 -14.44 7.95 7.66
N ARG A 121 -13.60 7.76 8.67
CA ARG A 121 -12.88 6.52 8.93
C ARG A 121 -13.81 5.32 9.05
N SER A 122 -14.89 5.44 9.84
CA SER A 122 -15.90 4.37 10.00
C SER A 122 -16.62 4.08 8.69
N ASN A 123 -16.96 5.11 7.90
CA ASN A 123 -17.59 4.94 6.59
C ASN A 123 -16.65 4.24 5.60
N ALA A 124 -15.39 4.67 5.52
CA ALA A 124 -14.36 4.06 4.68
C ALA A 124 -14.17 2.57 5.05
N GLN A 125 -14.07 2.26 6.35
CA GLN A 125 -13.94 0.88 6.83
C GLN A 125 -15.12 0.01 6.38
N ARG A 126 -16.36 0.48 6.57
CA ARG A 126 -17.57 -0.28 6.17
C ARG A 126 -17.64 -0.49 4.66
N ALA A 127 -17.26 0.52 3.88
CA ALA A 127 -17.21 0.41 2.41
C ALA A 127 -16.16 -0.63 1.98
N MET A 128 -14.96 -0.60 2.56
CA MET A 128 -13.89 -1.57 2.31
C MET A 128 -14.32 -2.99 2.68
N ASP A 129 -14.88 -3.18 3.87
CA ASP A 129 -15.36 -4.49 4.33
C ASP A 129 -16.48 -5.03 3.40
N ARG A 130 -17.35 -4.13 2.88
CA ARG A 130 -18.39 -4.54 1.93
C ARG A 130 -17.82 -4.94 0.58
N LEU A 131 -16.86 -4.18 0.03
CA LEU A 131 -16.17 -4.54 -1.22
C LEU A 131 -15.50 -5.90 -1.09
N LEU A 132 -14.72 -6.13 -0.03
CA LEU A 132 -14.05 -7.40 0.23
C LEU A 132 -15.03 -8.56 0.38
N GLY A 133 -16.15 -8.35 1.10
CA GLY A 133 -17.21 -9.33 1.26
C GLY A 133 -17.94 -9.69 -0.06
N LEU A 134 -17.91 -8.80 -1.04
CA LEU A 134 -18.40 -9.03 -2.40
C LEU A 134 -17.33 -9.59 -3.34
N ARG A 135 -16.13 -9.88 -2.84
CA ARG A 135 -14.98 -10.35 -3.62
C ARG A 135 -14.52 -9.33 -4.67
N ILE A 136 -14.81 -8.05 -4.47
CA ILE A 136 -14.27 -6.93 -5.24
C ILE A 136 -12.90 -6.58 -4.68
N LEU A 137 -11.92 -6.30 -5.53
CA LEU A 137 -10.57 -5.89 -5.14
C LEU A 137 -10.52 -4.36 -4.98
N PRO A 138 -10.40 -3.83 -3.73
CA PRO A 138 -10.28 -2.39 -3.54
C PRO A 138 -8.91 -1.89 -4.04
N ILE A 139 -8.94 -0.83 -4.85
CA ILE A 139 -7.76 -0.07 -5.27
C ILE A 139 -7.83 1.29 -4.60
N VAL A 140 -6.98 1.48 -3.59
CA VAL A 140 -6.91 2.70 -2.79
C VAL A 140 -5.83 3.61 -3.34
N ASN A 141 -6.09 4.91 -3.39
CA ASN A 141 -5.10 5.94 -3.67
C ASN A 141 -5.39 7.20 -2.84
N GLU A 142 -4.42 8.12 -2.78
CA GLU A 142 -4.66 9.44 -2.24
C GLU A 142 -5.66 10.19 -3.12
N ASN A 143 -6.59 10.94 -2.51
CA ASN A 143 -7.47 11.87 -3.22
C ASN A 143 -6.73 13.17 -3.50
N ASP A 144 -5.78 13.12 -4.43
CA ASP A 144 -4.96 14.26 -4.82
C ASP A 144 -5.78 15.47 -5.28
N THR A 145 -7.02 15.28 -5.74
CA THR A 145 -7.86 16.39 -6.26
C THR A 145 -8.31 17.37 -5.19
N VAL A 146 -8.36 16.93 -3.94
CA VAL A 146 -8.76 17.76 -2.79
C VAL A 146 -7.66 17.86 -1.72
N ALA A 147 -6.55 17.13 -1.88
CA ALA A 147 -5.42 17.19 -0.97
C ALA A 147 -4.71 18.56 -1.11
N THR A 148 -4.37 19.18 0.03
CA THR A 148 -3.56 20.39 0.10
C THR A 148 -2.10 20.06 0.40
N HIS A 149 -1.19 21.02 0.28
CA HIS A 149 0.22 20.81 0.61
C HIS A 149 0.45 20.37 2.06
N GLU A 150 -0.42 20.84 2.98
CA GLU A 150 -0.31 20.56 4.41
C GLU A 150 -0.86 19.18 4.80
N ILE A 151 -1.85 18.67 4.05
CA ILE A 151 -2.57 17.42 4.38
C ILE A 151 -2.27 16.27 3.42
N ARG A 152 -1.29 16.42 2.54
CA ARG A 152 -0.82 15.34 1.67
C ARG A 152 -0.11 14.26 2.48
N PHE A 153 -0.39 13.00 2.16
CA PHE A 153 0.44 11.91 2.68
C PHE A 153 1.89 12.05 2.22
N GLY A 154 2.13 12.71 1.09
CA GLY A 154 3.45 12.85 0.47
C GLY A 154 4.02 11.53 -0.04
N ASP A 155 3.65 10.43 0.60
CA ASP A 155 4.03 9.07 0.26
C ASP A 155 2.93 8.08 0.63
N ASN A 156 2.48 7.31 -0.35
CA ASN A 156 1.45 6.28 -0.16
C ASN A 156 1.92 5.08 0.70
N ASP A 157 3.18 5.00 1.12
CA ASP A 157 3.63 4.03 2.11
C ASP A 157 2.92 4.26 3.45
N ARG A 158 2.82 5.53 3.89
CA ARG A 158 2.06 5.90 5.09
C ARG A 158 0.56 5.63 4.92
N LEU A 159 -0.02 5.96 3.76
CA LEU A 159 -1.41 5.63 3.45
C LEU A 159 -1.65 4.13 3.57
N ALA A 160 -0.76 3.31 3.02
CA ALA A 160 -0.86 1.85 3.09
C ALA A 160 -0.82 1.31 4.53
N ALA A 161 0.05 1.87 5.37
CA ALA A 161 0.09 1.52 6.80
C ALA A 161 -1.23 1.88 7.51
N LEU A 162 -1.79 3.07 7.26
CA LEU A 162 -3.07 3.50 7.85
C LEU A 162 -4.26 2.69 7.31
N VAL A 163 -4.26 2.35 6.02
CA VAL A 163 -5.25 1.44 5.43
C VAL A 163 -5.15 0.06 6.06
N SER A 164 -3.93 -0.46 6.29
CA SER A 164 -3.74 -1.75 6.96
C SER A 164 -4.34 -1.76 8.37
N GLN A 165 -4.19 -0.67 9.12
CA GLN A 165 -4.83 -0.49 10.43
C GLN A 165 -6.36 -0.41 10.30
N LEU A 166 -6.86 0.39 9.33
CA LEU A 166 -8.28 0.61 9.09
C LEU A 166 -9.01 -0.72 8.85
N VAL A 167 -8.45 -1.56 7.99
CA VAL A 167 -9.07 -2.82 7.59
C VAL A 167 -8.68 -4.01 8.46
N GLY A 168 -7.78 -3.82 9.42
CA GLY A 168 -7.25 -4.91 10.25
C GLY A 168 -6.52 -5.97 9.41
N ALA A 169 -5.62 -5.54 8.54
CA ALA A 169 -4.83 -6.43 7.70
C ALA A 169 -3.89 -7.32 8.52
N ASP A 170 -3.71 -8.55 8.10
CA ASP A 170 -2.77 -9.50 8.72
C ASP A 170 -1.34 -9.23 8.23
N ALA A 171 -1.20 -8.81 6.97
CA ALA A 171 0.08 -8.45 6.37
C ALA A 171 -0.04 -7.21 5.46
N LEU A 172 1.07 -6.47 5.36
CA LEU A 172 1.31 -5.38 4.43
C LEU A 172 2.57 -5.69 3.62
N VAL A 173 2.46 -5.67 2.29
CA VAL A 173 3.60 -5.79 1.38
C VAL A 173 3.88 -4.44 0.77
N LEU A 174 5.03 -3.83 1.09
CA LEU A 174 5.50 -2.57 0.53
C LEU A 174 6.45 -2.86 -0.64
N LEU A 175 5.97 -2.61 -1.84
CA LEU A 175 6.75 -2.81 -3.06
C LEU A 175 7.61 -1.58 -3.39
N SER A 176 8.83 -1.84 -3.82
CA SER A 176 9.87 -0.86 -4.12
C SER A 176 10.55 -1.20 -5.46
N ASP A 177 11.50 -0.40 -5.85
CA ASP A 177 12.50 -0.68 -6.91
C ASP A 177 13.72 -1.47 -6.40
N VAL A 178 13.82 -1.65 -5.07
CA VAL A 178 14.89 -2.40 -4.39
C VAL A 178 14.31 -3.66 -3.75
N ASP A 179 15.03 -4.76 -3.82
CA ASP A 179 14.58 -6.09 -3.36
C ASP A 179 14.48 -6.25 -1.83
N ALA A 180 15.11 -5.37 -1.06
CA ALA A 180 15.07 -5.39 0.41
C ALA A 180 15.58 -4.05 0.98
N LEU A 181 15.57 -3.90 2.30
CA LEU A 181 16.36 -2.87 2.98
C LEU A 181 17.82 -3.35 3.13
N TYR A 182 18.71 -2.38 3.12
CA TYR A 182 20.15 -2.58 3.29
C TYR A 182 20.69 -1.66 4.38
N THR A 183 21.80 -2.05 4.98
CA THR A 183 22.50 -1.26 6.02
C THR A 183 23.00 0.10 5.50
N ARG A 184 23.14 0.23 4.18
CA ARG A 184 23.48 1.45 3.41
C ARG A 184 22.99 1.28 1.97
N PRO A 185 23.02 2.29 1.11
CA PRO A 185 22.61 2.16 -0.29
C PRO A 185 23.24 0.92 -0.95
N PRO A 186 22.45 0.08 -1.66
CA PRO A 186 22.91 -1.21 -2.16
C PRO A 186 24.08 -1.12 -3.16
N GLN A 187 24.31 0.07 -3.75
CA GLN A 187 25.43 0.34 -4.65
C GLN A 187 26.75 0.65 -3.91
N GLU A 188 26.68 0.91 -2.60
CA GLU A 188 27.85 1.24 -1.80
C GLU A 188 28.59 -0.02 -1.32
N PRO A 189 29.94 0.01 -1.31
CA PRO A 189 30.73 -1.11 -0.77
C PRO A 189 30.34 -1.43 0.68
N GLY A 190 30.17 -2.72 0.98
CA GLY A 190 29.82 -3.18 2.32
C GLY A 190 28.33 -3.03 2.66
N ALA A 191 27.44 -2.76 1.70
CA ALA A 191 26.00 -2.88 1.87
C ALA A 191 25.62 -4.33 2.21
N VAL A 192 24.91 -4.53 3.32
CA VAL A 192 24.42 -5.84 3.76
C VAL A 192 22.90 -5.81 3.75
N LYS A 193 22.29 -6.83 3.17
CA LYS A 193 20.84 -7.00 3.14
C LYS A 193 20.31 -7.27 4.55
N ILE A 194 19.27 -6.55 4.93
CA ILE A 194 18.53 -6.76 6.18
C ILE A 194 17.37 -7.70 5.85
N THR A 195 17.40 -8.91 6.39
CA THR A 195 16.33 -9.90 6.15
C THR A 195 15.16 -9.70 7.10
N ASP A 196 15.44 -9.44 8.37
CA ASP A 196 14.43 -9.36 9.42
C ASP A 196 14.68 -8.15 10.33
N VAL A 197 13.60 -7.50 10.73
CA VAL A 197 13.59 -6.40 11.69
C VAL A 197 12.70 -6.84 12.86
N PRO A 198 13.30 -7.27 13.99
CA PRO A 198 12.57 -7.62 15.19
C PRO A 198 11.74 -6.45 15.72
N LEU A 199 10.69 -6.78 16.47
CA LEU A 199 9.88 -5.76 17.15
C LEU A 199 10.76 -4.91 18.08
N GLY A 200 10.69 -3.60 17.92
CA GLY A 200 11.46 -2.64 18.74
C GLY A 200 12.87 -2.37 18.26
N ASP A 201 13.35 -3.03 17.21
CA ASP A 201 14.63 -2.71 16.59
C ASP A 201 14.58 -1.30 15.98
N ASP A 202 15.49 -0.42 16.38
CA ASP A 202 15.58 0.97 15.91
C ASP A 202 16.36 1.12 14.61
N LEU A 203 16.91 0.01 14.06
CA LEU A 203 17.82 -0.01 12.92
C LEU A 203 19.05 0.91 13.13
N ALA A 204 19.59 0.92 14.35
CA ALA A 204 20.76 1.70 14.69
C ALA A 204 21.94 1.41 13.75
N GLY A 205 22.54 2.44 13.19
CA GLY A 205 23.66 2.31 12.25
C GLY A 205 23.26 2.05 10.79
N VAL A 206 21.96 1.97 10.48
CA VAL A 206 21.50 1.92 9.09
C VAL A 206 21.48 3.33 8.50
N THR A 207 22.15 3.50 7.37
CA THR A 207 22.16 4.77 6.63
C THR A 207 21.22 4.68 5.45
N PHE A 208 20.06 5.34 5.54
CA PHE A 208 19.14 5.42 4.42
C PHE A 208 19.66 6.46 3.41
N GLY A 209 19.88 6.03 2.16
CA GLY A 209 20.19 6.95 1.07
C GLY A 209 19.09 7.99 0.84
N SER A 210 19.45 9.09 0.19
CA SER A 210 18.48 10.12 -0.23
C SER A 210 17.38 9.51 -1.12
N ALA A 211 16.15 10.01 -0.98
CA ALA A 211 15.00 9.54 -1.76
C ALA A 211 15.31 9.56 -3.26
N GLY A 212 15.17 8.40 -3.88
CA GLY A 212 15.06 8.17 -5.32
C GLY A 212 16.06 8.84 -6.23
N ALA A 213 17.09 8.13 -6.66
CA ALA A 213 17.98 8.55 -7.77
C ALA A 213 17.24 8.79 -9.11
N ALA A 214 15.97 8.39 -9.23
CA ALA A 214 15.15 8.51 -10.44
C ALA A 214 14.20 9.74 -10.45
N GLY A 215 14.17 10.57 -9.40
CA GLY A 215 13.42 11.86 -9.41
C GLY A 215 11.87 11.76 -9.53
N VAL A 216 11.30 10.58 -9.58
CA VAL A 216 9.86 10.37 -9.91
C VAL A 216 9.01 10.01 -8.68
N GLY A 217 9.61 9.63 -7.55
CA GLY A 217 8.89 9.25 -6.32
C GLY A 217 9.37 10.02 -5.10
N THR A 218 8.45 10.34 -4.20
CA THR A 218 8.75 10.99 -2.90
C THR A 218 9.15 9.99 -1.82
N GLY A 219 8.98 8.67 -2.06
CA GLY A 219 9.24 7.60 -1.10
C GLY A 219 10.64 7.01 -1.19
N GLY A 220 11.42 7.12 -0.09
CA GLY A 220 12.72 6.48 0.07
C GLY A 220 12.68 5.30 1.06
N ALA A 221 13.85 4.72 1.38
CA ALA A 221 13.95 3.66 2.39
C ALA A 221 13.43 4.13 3.76
N ALA A 222 13.70 5.38 4.13
CA ALA A 222 13.25 5.96 5.40
C ALA A 222 11.72 6.02 5.54
N THR A 223 10.99 6.39 4.47
CA THR A 223 9.53 6.43 4.49
C THR A 223 8.93 5.03 4.60
N LYS A 224 9.52 4.04 3.93
CA LYS A 224 9.12 2.63 4.02
C LYS A 224 9.32 2.06 5.42
N VAL A 225 10.47 2.37 6.05
CA VAL A 225 10.73 1.96 7.44
C VAL A 225 9.72 2.60 8.39
N SER A 226 9.43 3.90 8.24
CA SER A 226 8.44 4.60 9.05
C SER A 226 7.04 3.98 8.90
N ALA A 227 6.62 3.71 7.67
CA ALA A 227 5.34 3.06 7.37
C ALA A 227 5.29 1.62 7.89
N ALA A 228 6.38 0.86 7.72
CA ALA A 228 6.47 -0.51 8.21
C ALA A 228 6.34 -0.57 9.74
N ARG A 229 7.03 0.31 10.47
CA ARG A 229 6.90 0.41 11.93
C ARG A 229 5.50 0.81 12.37
N LEU A 230 4.87 1.76 11.66
CA LEU A 230 3.50 2.19 11.95
C LEU A 230 2.51 1.02 11.82
N ALA A 231 2.62 0.21 10.77
CA ALA A 231 1.78 -0.96 10.56
C ALA A 231 2.12 -2.09 11.56
N ALA A 232 3.41 -2.36 11.80
CA ALA A 232 3.86 -3.38 12.73
C ALA A 232 3.41 -3.10 14.16
N ALA A 233 3.46 -1.84 14.61
CA ALA A 233 2.98 -1.41 15.93
C ALA A 233 1.48 -1.71 16.15
N SER A 234 0.67 -1.79 15.10
CA SER A 234 -0.75 -2.18 15.16
C SER A 234 -1.00 -3.67 14.91
N GLY A 235 0.05 -4.48 14.92
CA GLY A 235 -0.03 -5.93 14.79
C GLY A 235 -0.15 -6.42 13.35
N THR A 236 0.19 -5.62 12.35
CA THR A 236 0.26 -6.03 10.94
C THR A 236 1.70 -6.40 10.60
N ALA A 237 1.97 -7.62 10.16
CA ALA A 237 3.29 -8.00 9.66
C ALA A 237 3.62 -7.20 8.40
N VAL A 238 4.87 -6.79 8.21
CA VAL A 238 5.24 -6.03 7.00
C VAL A 238 6.39 -6.70 6.28
N LEU A 239 6.27 -6.81 4.96
CA LEU A 239 7.33 -7.24 4.07
C LEU A 239 7.67 -6.12 3.09
N VAL A 240 8.92 -5.68 3.07
CA VAL A 240 9.44 -4.71 2.09
C VAL A 240 10.24 -5.47 1.05
N THR A 241 9.85 -5.36 -0.23
CA THR A 241 10.54 -6.05 -1.34
C THR A 241 10.37 -5.32 -2.66
N SER A 242 10.95 -5.83 -3.75
CA SER A 242 10.78 -5.24 -5.07
C SER A 242 9.44 -5.63 -5.71
N THR A 243 8.96 -4.78 -6.63
CA THR A 243 7.75 -5.05 -7.41
C THR A 243 7.86 -6.33 -8.21
N SER A 244 9.05 -6.66 -8.72
CA SER A 244 9.31 -7.89 -9.47
C SER A 244 9.20 -9.17 -8.63
N LEU A 245 9.30 -9.07 -7.30
CA LEU A 245 9.23 -10.20 -6.36
C LEU A 245 7.87 -10.31 -5.66
N VAL A 246 6.83 -9.63 -6.17
CA VAL A 246 5.51 -9.64 -5.53
C VAL A 246 4.88 -11.03 -5.44
N ALA A 247 5.06 -11.87 -6.45
CA ALA A 247 4.53 -13.23 -6.47
C ALA A 247 5.20 -14.09 -5.37
N GLU A 248 6.52 -14.02 -5.28
CA GLU A 248 7.33 -14.70 -4.26
C GLU A 248 6.98 -14.19 -2.86
N ALA A 249 6.79 -12.88 -2.71
CA ALA A 249 6.39 -12.27 -1.44
C ALA A 249 5.04 -12.80 -0.95
N LEU A 250 4.03 -12.84 -1.84
CA LEU A 250 2.70 -13.36 -1.52
C LEU A 250 2.70 -14.88 -1.31
N ALA A 251 3.65 -15.60 -1.92
CA ALA A 251 3.87 -17.03 -1.70
C ALA A 251 4.67 -17.34 -0.42
N GLY A 252 5.14 -16.33 0.32
CA GLY A 252 5.90 -16.52 1.56
C GLY A 252 7.34 -16.97 1.36
N ALA A 253 7.91 -16.72 0.18
CA ALA A 253 9.30 -17.04 -0.13
C ALA A 253 10.28 -16.18 0.68
N PRO A 254 11.55 -16.59 0.87
CA PRO A 254 12.57 -15.89 1.67
C PRO A 254 13.12 -14.65 0.93
N VAL A 255 12.22 -13.72 0.56
CA VAL A 255 12.53 -12.46 -0.13
C VAL A 255 12.29 -11.26 0.80
N GLY A 256 12.90 -10.14 0.47
CA GLY A 256 12.64 -8.86 1.12
C GLY A 256 13.18 -8.72 2.54
N THR A 257 12.69 -7.70 3.23
CA THR A 257 12.91 -7.42 4.66
C THR A 257 11.58 -7.56 5.40
N PHE A 258 11.52 -8.45 6.37
CA PHE A 258 10.33 -8.71 7.17
C PHE A 258 10.40 -7.93 8.49
N PHE A 259 9.33 -7.21 8.82
CA PHE A 259 9.14 -6.54 10.10
C PHE A 259 8.16 -7.34 10.97
N GLU A 260 8.61 -7.73 12.15
CA GLU A 260 7.79 -8.43 13.12
C GLU A 260 6.65 -7.54 13.64
N PRO A 261 5.41 -8.05 13.65
CA PRO A 261 4.27 -7.31 14.19
C PRO A 261 4.27 -7.32 15.72
N SER A 262 3.75 -6.25 16.32
CA SER A 262 3.40 -6.27 17.73
C SER A 262 2.37 -7.35 18.01
N PRO A 263 2.45 -8.05 19.17
CA PRO A 263 1.37 -8.91 19.61
C PRO A 263 0.07 -8.11 19.66
N VAL A 264 -0.94 -8.55 18.91
CA VAL A 264 -2.26 -7.90 18.95
C VAL A 264 -2.88 -8.22 20.31
N PRO A 265 -3.32 -7.21 21.13
CA PRO A 265 -4.10 -7.49 22.31
C PRO A 265 -5.34 -8.31 21.91
N THR A 266 -5.60 -9.37 22.63
CA THR A 266 -6.70 -10.33 22.37
C THR A 266 -8.10 -9.67 22.54
N GLU A 267 -8.15 -8.48 23.11
CA GLU A 267 -9.38 -7.70 23.27
C GLU A 267 -9.60 -6.75 22.10
N ARG A 268 -10.53 -7.09 21.24
CA ARG A 268 -11.19 -6.11 20.38
C ARG A 268 -12.04 -5.23 21.30
N LEU A 269 -11.85 -3.91 21.27
CA LEU A 269 -12.86 -2.98 21.73
C LEU A 269 -14.19 -3.33 21.03
N PRO A 270 -15.29 -3.52 21.76
CA PRO A 270 -16.58 -3.83 21.17
C PRO A 270 -16.94 -2.71 20.19
N THR A 271 -17.20 -3.06 18.95
CA THR A 271 -17.89 -2.19 17.99
C THR A 271 -19.20 -1.78 18.66
N GLY A 272 -19.28 -0.52 19.11
CA GLY A 272 -20.50 0.01 19.72
C GLY A 272 -21.65 -0.17 18.74
N ALA A 273 -22.60 -1.01 19.12
CA ALA A 273 -23.89 -1.06 18.51
C ALA A 273 -24.56 0.30 18.77
N ILE A 274 -24.55 1.18 17.78
CA ILE A 274 -25.38 2.38 17.80
C ILE A 274 -26.80 1.86 17.56
N ALA A 275 -27.59 1.82 18.64
CA ALA A 275 -29.03 1.64 18.55
C ALA A 275 -29.60 2.79 17.69
N VAL A 276 -30.18 2.46 16.56
CA VAL A 276 -30.97 3.40 15.76
C VAL A 276 -32.25 3.69 16.55
N PRO A 277 -32.53 4.94 16.92
CA PRO A 277 -33.84 5.28 17.50
C PRO A 277 -34.90 5.01 16.44
N THR A 278 -35.87 4.15 16.75
CA THR A 278 -37.12 4.06 15.98
C THR A 278 -37.88 5.37 16.19
N ALA A 279 -38.08 6.11 15.09
CA ALA A 279 -39.01 7.24 15.09
C ALA A 279 -40.43 6.67 15.20
N ASP A 280 -41.13 7.09 16.24
CA ASP A 280 -42.58 7.07 16.35
C ASP A 280 -43.19 8.18 15.51
#